data_995c46bc697e8f05e1bed79422c34ff5
#
_entry.id   995c46bc697e8f05e1bed79422c34ff5
#
_cell.length_a   1.000
_cell.length_b   1.000
_cell.length_c   1.000
_cell.angle_alpha   90.00
_cell.angle_beta   90.00
_cell.angle_gamma   90.00
#
_symmetry.space_group_name_H-M   'P 1'
#
loop_
_entity.id
_entity.type
_entity.pdbx_description
1 polymer ?
#
loop_
_entity_poly.entity_id
_entity_poly.type
_entity_poly.pdbx_seq_one_letter_code
_entity_poly.pdbx_strand_id
1 'polypeptide(L)'
;MNEKFRKPFLWLFIVLYTAIAFVSTYHAIAFFGLSNPGWLAVVLAVAFEVGQAGVLFSILTSSERKPLPWILMGTLTIVQVLGNVFSSYKYMITHNADQIDYFTKSVLFFVQSPNPEYNYVMISYITGAILPVVALCMTSMVVSVLNPKKETEDKEIPADIEGMAL
;
A
#
# COMPACT_ATOMS: atom_id res chain seq x y z
N MET A 1 12.31 -11.33 -18.93
CA MET A 1 13.21 -10.17 -18.62
C MET A 1 14.65 -10.65 -18.68
N ASN A 2 15.53 -9.88 -19.33
CA ASN A 2 16.96 -10.24 -19.47
C ASN A 2 17.61 -10.24 -18.05
N GLU A 3 18.42 -11.28 -17.73
CA GLU A 3 19.06 -11.41 -16.41
C GLU A 3 19.89 -10.18 -16.01
N LYS A 4 20.46 -9.49 -16.99
CA LYS A 4 21.23 -8.24 -16.79
C LYS A 4 20.44 -7.13 -16.09
N PHE A 5 19.11 -7.06 -16.30
CA PHE A 5 18.23 -6.03 -15.72
C PHE A 5 17.54 -6.50 -14.44
N ARG A 6 17.55 -7.80 -14.14
CA ARG A 6 16.85 -8.36 -12.98
C ARG A 6 17.45 -7.88 -11.64
N LYS A 7 18.78 -7.88 -11.52
CA LYS A 7 19.46 -7.43 -10.29
C LYS A 7 19.23 -5.94 -9.98
N PRO A 8 19.49 -4.99 -10.93
CA PRO A 8 19.23 -3.58 -10.66
C PRO A 8 17.75 -3.29 -10.38
N PHE A 9 16.81 -4.01 -11.03
CA PHE A 9 15.39 -3.87 -10.75
C PHE A 9 15.05 -4.28 -9.31
N LEU A 10 15.58 -5.40 -8.82
CA LEU A 10 15.37 -5.84 -7.45
C LEU A 10 15.95 -4.85 -6.44
N TRP A 11 17.15 -4.31 -6.69
CA TRP A 11 17.74 -3.30 -5.81
C TRP A 11 16.92 -2.02 -5.76
N LEU A 12 16.43 -1.54 -6.91
CA LEU A 12 15.52 -0.40 -6.96
C LEU A 12 14.26 -0.65 -6.13
N PHE A 13 13.67 -1.84 -6.25
CA PHE A 13 12.50 -2.24 -5.48
C PHE A 13 12.79 -2.23 -3.96
N ILE A 14 13.91 -2.83 -3.53
CA ILE A 14 14.30 -2.88 -2.11
C ILE A 14 14.47 -1.47 -1.55
N VAL A 15 15.19 -0.59 -2.25
CA VAL A 15 15.41 0.79 -1.83
C VAL A 15 14.08 1.54 -1.69
N LEU A 16 13.22 1.45 -2.70
CA LEU A 16 11.93 2.12 -2.70
C LEU A 16 11.00 1.57 -1.61
N TYR A 17 10.95 0.24 -1.45
CA TYR A 17 10.17 -0.39 -0.39
C TYR A 17 10.65 0.05 1.00
N THR A 18 11.96 0.09 1.23
CA THR A 18 12.54 0.54 2.50
C THR A 18 12.19 1.99 2.79
N ALA A 19 12.24 2.86 1.79
CA ALA A 19 11.86 4.26 1.94
C ALA A 19 10.37 4.41 2.32
N ILE A 20 9.48 3.67 1.64
CA ILE A 20 8.04 3.64 1.94
C ILE A 20 7.80 3.11 3.35
N ALA A 21 8.45 2.01 3.75
CA ALA A 21 8.33 1.43 5.08
C ALA A 21 8.76 2.41 6.18
N PHE A 22 9.84 3.16 5.96
CA PHE A 22 10.30 4.16 6.92
C PHE A 22 9.26 5.28 7.13
N VAL A 23 8.70 5.83 6.06
CA VAL A 23 7.64 6.85 6.13
C VAL A 23 6.39 6.27 6.78
N SER A 24 6.01 5.05 6.41
CA SER A 24 4.86 4.35 6.97
C SER A 24 5.00 4.09 8.46
N THR A 25 6.19 3.66 8.93
CA THR A 25 6.45 3.47 10.37
C THR A 25 6.20 4.76 11.15
N TYR A 26 6.68 5.90 10.65
CA TYR A 26 6.45 7.20 11.28
C TYR A 26 4.94 7.51 11.41
N HIS A 27 4.16 7.29 10.35
CA HIS A 27 2.71 7.49 10.35
C HIS A 27 1.98 6.49 11.25
N ALA A 28 2.44 5.24 11.27
CA ALA A 28 1.89 4.18 12.12
C ALA A 28 2.09 4.49 13.62
N ILE A 29 3.25 5.04 14.01
CA ILE A 29 3.49 5.50 15.39
C ILE A 29 2.46 6.55 15.80
N ALA A 30 2.21 7.54 14.94
CA ALA A 30 1.22 8.58 15.21
C ALA A 30 -0.21 8.01 15.33
N PHE A 31 -0.55 7.05 14.46
CA PHE A 31 -1.86 6.39 14.44
C PHE A 31 -2.07 5.49 15.68
N PHE A 32 -1.12 4.61 15.99
CA PHE A 32 -1.23 3.77 17.18
C PHE A 32 -1.16 4.56 18.48
N GLY A 33 -0.51 5.72 18.46
CA GLY A 33 -0.45 6.65 19.59
C GLY A 33 -1.80 7.30 19.96
N LEU A 34 -2.84 7.15 19.11
CA LEU A 34 -4.19 7.61 19.45
C LEU A 34 -4.79 6.84 20.64
N SER A 35 -4.47 5.56 20.76
CA SER A 35 -5.08 4.68 21.76
C SER A 35 -4.05 3.99 22.66
N ASN A 36 -2.75 4.25 22.48
CA ASN A 36 -1.67 3.61 23.22
C ASN A 36 -0.66 4.64 23.74
N PRO A 37 0.00 4.36 24.89
CA PRO A 37 1.14 5.18 25.32
C PRO A 37 2.28 5.14 24.29
N GLY A 38 3.07 6.23 24.23
CA GLY A 38 4.04 6.46 23.13
C GLY A 38 5.02 5.31 22.88
N TRP A 39 5.55 4.68 23.95
CA TRP A 39 6.45 3.53 23.81
C TRP A 39 5.77 2.32 23.16
N LEU A 40 4.50 2.06 23.52
CA LEU A 40 3.73 0.96 22.96
C LEU A 40 3.35 1.22 21.49
N ALA A 41 3.03 2.48 21.16
CA ALA A 41 2.79 2.87 19.77
C ALA A 41 4.01 2.60 18.87
N VAL A 42 5.23 2.85 19.37
CA VAL A 42 6.48 2.53 18.65
C VAL A 42 6.62 1.02 18.46
N VAL A 43 6.43 0.23 19.53
CA VAL A 43 6.52 -1.24 19.45
C VAL A 43 5.51 -1.81 18.45
N LEU A 44 4.26 -1.33 18.50
CA LEU A 44 3.20 -1.76 17.59
C LEU A 44 3.51 -1.40 16.14
N ALA A 45 4.02 -0.18 15.88
CA ALA A 45 4.39 0.24 14.54
C ALA A 45 5.54 -0.61 13.96
N VAL A 46 6.58 -0.88 14.75
CA VAL A 46 7.69 -1.73 14.33
C VAL A 46 7.22 -3.17 14.09
N ALA A 47 6.42 -3.74 15.00
CA ALA A 47 5.87 -5.09 14.84
C ALA A 47 5.00 -5.19 13.58
N PHE A 48 4.21 -4.16 13.29
CA PHE A 48 3.39 -4.06 12.09
C PHE A 48 4.23 -4.08 10.80
N GLU A 49 5.28 -3.28 10.71
CA GLU A 49 6.18 -3.23 9.55
C GLU A 49 6.97 -4.53 9.37
N VAL A 50 7.47 -5.12 10.45
CA VAL A 50 8.13 -6.43 10.41
C VAL A 50 7.16 -7.52 9.94
N GLY A 51 5.91 -7.49 10.42
CA GLY A 51 4.85 -8.38 9.96
C GLY A 51 4.60 -8.24 8.47
N GLN A 52 4.49 -7.01 7.97
CA GLN A 52 4.28 -6.73 6.55
C GLN A 52 5.47 -7.22 5.69
N ALA A 53 6.70 -6.97 6.14
CA ALA A 53 7.90 -7.48 5.47
C ALA A 53 7.93 -9.02 5.44
N GLY A 54 7.53 -9.69 6.53
CA GLY A 54 7.42 -11.15 6.60
C GLY A 54 6.38 -11.71 5.64
N VAL A 55 5.22 -11.07 5.52
CA VAL A 55 4.18 -11.46 4.56
C VAL A 55 4.67 -11.26 3.12
N LEU A 56 5.33 -10.13 2.83
CA LEU A 56 5.94 -9.87 1.53
C LEU A 56 6.97 -10.96 1.18
N PHE A 57 7.85 -11.29 2.12
CA PHE A 57 8.83 -12.36 1.94
C PHE A 57 8.16 -13.71 1.64
N SER A 58 7.09 -14.05 2.37
CA SER A 58 6.29 -15.26 2.13
C SER A 58 5.70 -15.28 0.71
N ILE A 59 5.16 -14.15 0.22
CA ILE A 59 4.62 -14.04 -1.14
C ILE A 59 5.71 -14.24 -2.20
N LEU A 60 6.88 -13.64 -1.99
CA LEU A 60 8.00 -13.69 -2.94
C LEU A 60 8.64 -15.08 -3.03
N THR A 61 8.73 -15.81 -1.90
CA THR A 61 9.40 -17.10 -1.82
C THR A 61 8.49 -18.30 -2.05
N SER A 62 7.17 -18.13 -1.89
CA SER A 62 6.21 -19.22 -2.11
C SER A 62 6.16 -19.63 -3.58
N SER A 63 6.31 -20.93 -3.87
CA SER A 63 6.12 -21.50 -5.22
C SER A 63 4.65 -21.61 -5.62
N GLU A 64 3.72 -21.67 -4.67
CA GLU A 64 2.29 -21.76 -4.90
C GLU A 64 1.59 -20.43 -4.60
N ARG A 65 0.53 -20.10 -5.36
CA ARG A 65 -0.33 -18.95 -5.05
C ARG A 65 -1.28 -19.30 -3.89
N LYS A 66 -0.82 -19.10 -2.66
CA LYS A 66 -1.67 -19.24 -1.48
C LYS A 66 -2.44 -17.93 -1.27
N PRO A 67 -3.78 -17.97 -1.12
CA PRO A 67 -4.57 -16.76 -0.96
C PRO A 67 -4.31 -16.06 0.38
N LEU A 68 -3.99 -16.83 1.43
CA LEU A 68 -3.81 -16.28 2.79
C LEU A 68 -2.75 -15.17 2.90
N PRO A 69 -1.52 -15.28 2.36
CA PRO A 69 -0.56 -14.19 2.38
C PRO A 69 -1.06 -12.94 1.66
N TRP A 70 -1.80 -13.08 0.56
CA TRP A 70 -2.37 -11.94 -0.18
C TRP A 70 -3.48 -11.24 0.59
N ILE A 71 -4.36 -12.00 1.26
CA ILE A 71 -5.41 -11.46 2.13
C ILE A 71 -4.76 -10.69 3.29
N LEU A 72 -3.75 -11.28 3.92
CA LEU A 72 -3.03 -10.64 5.02
C LEU A 72 -2.30 -9.37 4.54
N MET A 73 -1.64 -9.41 3.39
CA MET A 73 -1.01 -8.23 2.79
C MET A 73 -2.04 -7.12 2.53
N GLY A 74 -3.20 -7.45 1.96
CA GLY A 74 -4.29 -6.49 1.73
C GLY A 74 -4.79 -5.88 3.04
N THR A 75 -5.00 -6.70 4.08
CA THR A 75 -5.43 -6.23 5.41
C THR A 75 -4.40 -5.28 6.03
N LEU A 76 -3.13 -5.63 5.99
CA LEU A 76 -2.05 -4.78 6.49
C LEU A 76 -1.96 -3.46 5.69
N THR A 77 -2.13 -3.53 4.36
CA THR A 77 -2.17 -2.33 3.51
C THR A 77 -3.33 -1.40 3.87
N ILE A 78 -4.52 -1.93 4.20
CA ILE A 78 -5.66 -1.11 4.66
C ILE A 78 -5.30 -0.37 5.96
N VAL A 79 -4.70 -1.06 6.94
CA VAL A 79 -4.27 -0.41 8.19
C VAL A 79 -3.21 0.66 7.92
N GLN A 80 -2.29 0.41 7.00
CA GLN A 80 -1.27 1.38 6.57
C GLN A 80 -1.90 2.62 5.92
N VAL A 81 -2.90 2.42 5.05
CA VAL A 81 -3.68 3.54 4.48
C VAL A 81 -4.33 4.37 5.57
N LEU A 82 -4.97 3.75 6.56
CA LEU A 82 -5.62 4.48 7.67
C LEU A 82 -4.60 5.28 8.48
N GLY A 83 -3.43 4.73 8.77
CA GLY A 83 -2.35 5.45 9.46
C GLY A 83 -1.85 6.66 8.68
N ASN A 84 -1.65 6.50 7.36
CA ASN A 84 -1.21 7.58 6.49
C ASN A 84 -2.29 8.66 6.31
N VAL A 85 -3.57 8.26 6.15
CA VAL A 85 -4.71 9.19 6.09
C VAL A 85 -4.79 10.02 7.36
N PHE A 86 -4.71 9.38 8.52
CA PHE A 86 -4.72 10.08 9.81
C PHE A 86 -3.59 11.09 9.92
N SER A 87 -2.37 10.68 9.59
CA SER A 87 -1.19 11.56 9.65
C SER A 87 -1.31 12.74 8.67
N SER A 88 -1.76 12.49 7.45
CA SER A 88 -2.00 13.53 6.45
C SER A 88 -3.07 14.51 6.90
N TYR A 89 -4.21 14.02 7.40
CA TYR A 89 -5.29 14.86 7.93
C TYR A 89 -4.81 15.77 9.07
N LYS A 90 -4.14 15.17 10.06
CA LYS A 90 -3.59 15.91 11.20
C LYS A 90 -2.62 17.00 10.74
N TYR A 91 -1.71 16.69 9.81
CA TYR A 91 -0.77 17.65 9.28
C TYR A 91 -1.45 18.82 8.55
N MET A 92 -2.44 18.52 7.72
CA MET A 92 -3.18 19.53 6.95
C MET A 92 -3.88 20.55 7.87
N ILE A 93 -4.63 20.06 8.86
CA ILE A 93 -5.39 20.96 9.76
C ILE A 93 -4.48 21.78 10.68
N THR A 94 -3.28 21.28 10.99
CA THR A 94 -2.37 21.99 11.91
C THR A 94 -1.43 22.96 11.25
N HIS A 95 -1.09 22.75 9.95
CA HIS A 95 -0.03 23.52 9.29
C HIS A 95 -0.44 24.18 7.98
N ASN A 96 -1.42 23.62 7.24
CA ASN A 96 -1.66 23.99 5.85
C ASN A 96 -3.14 24.28 5.53
N ALA A 97 -3.95 24.64 6.51
CA ALA A 97 -5.38 24.85 6.32
C ALA A 97 -5.70 25.84 5.19
N ASP A 98 -5.02 27.00 5.16
CA ASP A 98 -5.24 28.03 4.15
C ASP A 98 -4.83 27.58 2.74
N GLN A 99 -3.72 26.83 2.63
CA GLN A 99 -3.23 26.31 1.34
C GLN A 99 -4.16 25.24 0.78
N ILE A 100 -4.72 24.39 1.62
CA ILE A 100 -5.71 23.37 1.24
C ILE A 100 -6.99 24.02 0.76
N ASP A 101 -7.48 25.05 1.47
CA ASP A 101 -8.68 25.78 1.07
C ASP A 101 -8.47 26.46 -0.32
N TYR A 102 -7.32 27.09 -0.51
CA TYR A 102 -6.95 27.67 -1.83
C TYR A 102 -6.87 26.59 -2.92
N PHE A 103 -6.19 25.47 -2.66
CA PHE A 103 -6.05 24.39 -3.63
C PHE A 103 -7.41 23.78 -3.99
N THR A 104 -8.26 23.54 -3.00
CA THR A 104 -9.59 22.97 -3.21
C THR A 104 -10.47 23.91 -4.04
N LYS A 105 -10.44 25.20 -3.75
CA LYS A 105 -11.20 26.20 -4.51
C LYS A 105 -10.70 26.37 -5.94
N SER A 106 -9.38 26.28 -6.17
CA SER A 106 -8.78 26.59 -7.47
C SER A 106 -8.67 25.36 -8.38
N VAL A 107 -8.32 24.19 -7.83
CA VAL A 107 -8.00 22.99 -8.62
C VAL A 107 -9.09 21.93 -8.51
N LEU A 108 -9.66 21.73 -7.31
CA LEU A 108 -10.68 20.72 -7.06
C LEU A 108 -12.09 21.32 -6.97
N PHE A 109 -12.33 22.43 -7.68
CA PHE A 109 -13.61 23.16 -7.63
C PHE A 109 -14.84 22.28 -7.92
N PHE A 110 -14.67 21.19 -8.70
CA PHE A 110 -15.72 20.27 -9.07
C PHE A 110 -16.09 19.26 -7.96
N VAL A 111 -15.27 19.13 -6.92
CA VAL A 111 -15.49 18.24 -5.75
C VAL A 111 -15.63 19.05 -4.46
N GLN A 112 -15.47 20.34 -4.53
CA GLN A 112 -15.49 21.23 -3.38
C GLN A 112 -16.79 21.08 -2.57
N SER A 113 -16.63 20.81 -1.25
CA SER A 113 -17.72 20.87 -0.29
C SER A 113 -17.76 22.24 0.39
N PRO A 114 -18.97 22.75 0.74
CA PRO A 114 -19.11 23.93 1.60
C PRO A 114 -18.49 23.76 2.99
N ASN A 115 -18.34 22.51 3.45
CA ASN A 115 -17.69 22.19 4.70
C ASN A 115 -16.18 21.98 4.49
N PRO A 116 -15.29 22.85 5.01
CA PRO A 116 -13.85 22.72 4.87
C PRO A 116 -13.28 21.40 5.40
N GLU A 117 -13.85 20.86 6.48
CA GLU A 117 -13.40 19.60 7.07
C GLU A 117 -13.53 18.43 6.10
N TYR A 118 -14.60 18.43 5.31
CA TYR A 118 -14.81 17.39 4.28
C TYR A 118 -13.71 17.42 3.22
N ASN A 119 -13.28 18.62 2.82
CA ASN A 119 -12.19 18.80 1.86
C ASN A 119 -10.86 18.25 2.41
N TYR A 120 -10.55 18.49 3.69
CA TYR A 120 -9.36 17.96 4.35
C TYR A 120 -9.40 16.42 4.42
N VAL A 121 -10.53 15.85 4.78
CA VAL A 121 -10.72 14.40 4.82
C VAL A 121 -10.50 13.79 3.43
N MET A 122 -11.14 14.33 2.40
CA MET A 122 -11.01 13.84 1.03
C MET A 122 -9.56 13.86 0.53
N ILE A 123 -8.86 14.99 0.70
CA ILE A 123 -7.46 15.11 0.29
C ILE A 123 -6.58 14.14 1.10
N SER A 124 -6.86 13.95 2.38
CA SER A 124 -6.13 13.00 3.23
C SER A 124 -6.24 11.56 2.74
N TYR A 125 -7.43 11.15 2.28
CA TYR A 125 -7.60 9.82 1.67
C TYR A 125 -6.79 9.68 0.39
N ILE A 126 -6.80 10.68 -0.48
CA ILE A 126 -6.02 10.66 -1.71
C ILE A 126 -4.52 10.56 -1.38
N THR A 127 -4.00 11.48 -0.58
CA THR A 127 -2.56 11.56 -0.28
C THR A 127 -2.08 10.40 0.60
N GLY A 128 -2.88 9.96 1.57
CA GLY A 128 -2.54 8.87 2.47
C GLY A 128 -2.59 7.48 1.83
N ALA A 129 -3.44 7.28 0.83
CA ALA A 129 -3.58 5.99 0.16
C ALA A 129 -2.53 5.75 -0.94
N ILE A 130 -1.98 6.80 -1.56
CA ILE A 130 -1.10 6.67 -2.73
C ILE A 130 0.11 5.76 -2.44
N LEU A 131 0.87 6.01 -1.39
CA LEU A 131 2.10 5.26 -1.11
C LEU A 131 1.83 3.76 -0.83
N PRO A 132 0.89 3.37 0.06
CA PRO A 132 0.58 1.97 0.28
C PRO A 132 0.05 1.25 -0.97
N VAL A 133 -0.79 1.93 -1.76
CA VAL A 133 -1.34 1.35 -2.99
C VAL A 133 -0.22 1.14 -4.03
N VAL A 134 0.67 2.11 -4.21
CA VAL A 134 1.84 1.96 -5.09
C VAL A 134 2.74 0.82 -4.61
N ALA A 135 3.01 0.71 -3.31
CA ALA A 135 3.79 -0.39 -2.75
C ALA A 135 3.16 -1.76 -3.03
N LEU A 136 1.82 -1.87 -2.88
CA LEU A 136 1.08 -3.10 -3.20
C LEU A 136 1.16 -3.45 -4.69
N CYS A 137 0.98 -2.47 -5.58
CA CYS A 137 1.12 -2.65 -7.03
C CYS A 137 2.54 -3.08 -7.41
N MET A 138 3.56 -2.46 -6.83
CA MET A 138 4.96 -2.84 -7.05
C MET A 138 5.25 -4.26 -6.56
N THR A 139 4.72 -4.66 -5.41
CA THR A 139 4.81 -6.03 -4.92
C THR A 139 4.25 -7.02 -5.95
N SER A 140 3.06 -6.75 -6.50
CA SER A 140 2.46 -7.59 -7.55
C SER A 140 3.35 -7.69 -8.79
N MET A 141 3.93 -6.57 -9.24
CA MET A 141 4.85 -6.54 -10.38
C MET A 141 6.12 -7.37 -10.11
N VAL A 142 6.72 -7.26 -8.92
CA VAL A 142 7.93 -8.02 -8.57
C VAL A 142 7.63 -9.50 -8.51
N VAL A 143 6.48 -9.91 -7.96
CA VAL A 143 6.04 -11.31 -7.95
C VAL A 143 5.90 -11.86 -9.37
N SER A 144 5.29 -11.12 -10.29
CA SER A 144 5.15 -11.56 -11.70
C SER A 144 6.50 -11.69 -12.42
N VAL A 145 7.45 -10.79 -12.11
CA VAL A 145 8.80 -10.84 -12.69
C VAL A 145 9.65 -12.00 -12.14
N LEU A 146 9.49 -12.31 -10.84
CA LEU A 146 10.26 -13.38 -10.20
C LEU A 146 9.69 -14.78 -10.49
N ASN A 147 8.37 -14.89 -10.68
CA ASN A 147 7.66 -16.14 -10.89
C ASN A 147 6.82 -16.15 -12.18
N PRO A 148 7.45 -16.03 -13.37
CA PRO A 148 6.73 -15.90 -14.64
C PRO A 148 5.84 -17.12 -14.99
N LYS A 149 6.18 -18.32 -14.50
CA LYS A 149 5.39 -19.56 -14.74
C LYS A 149 4.00 -19.52 -14.10
N LYS A 150 3.79 -18.74 -13.03
CA LYS A 150 2.50 -18.64 -12.36
C LYS A 150 1.42 -17.93 -13.17
N GLU A 151 1.81 -17.08 -14.12
CA GLU A 151 0.85 -16.33 -14.95
C GLU A 151 0.31 -17.17 -16.12
N THR A 152 1.06 -18.21 -16.55
CA THR A 152 0.67 -19.07 -17.66
C THR A 152 -0.32 -20.16 -17.23
N GLU A 153 -0.16 -20.72 -16.03
CA GLU A 153 -1.06 -21.75 -15.49
C GLU A 153 -2.47 -21.21 -15.19
N ASP A 154 -2.60 -19.95 -14.77
CA ASP A 154 -3.91 -19.32 -14.52
C ASP A 154 -4.67 -18.96 -15.82
N LYS A 155 -4.01 -18.99 -17.00
CA LYS A 155 -4.61 -18.69 -18.30
C LYS A 155 -4.98 -19.92 -19.11
N GLU A 156 -4.51 -21.09 -18.75
CA GLU A 156 -4.97 -22.34 -19.31
C GLU A 156 -6.30 -22.72 -18.66
N ILE A 157 -7.40 -22.19 -19.22
CA ILE A 157 -8.74 -22.70 -18.99
C ILE A 157 -8.69 -24.17 -19.45
N PRO A 158 -9.13 -25.15 -18.62
CA PRO A 158 -9.15 -26.52 -19.05
C PRO A 158 -9.96 -26.65 -20.33
N ALA A 159 -9.33 -27.10 -21.41
CA ALA A 159 -9.97 -27.35 -22.70
C ALA A 159 -11.01 -28.49 -22.69
N ASP A 160 -11.32 -29.03 -21.52
CA ASP A 160 -12.23 -30.19 -21.33
C ASP A 160 -13.73 -29.82 -21.36
N ILE A 161 -14.10 -28.55 -21.59
CA ILE A 161 -15.53 -28.20 -21.68
C ILE A 161 -16.06 -28.22 -23.12
N GLU A 162 -15.20 -28.25 -24.14
CA GLU A 162 -15.65 -28.33 -25.54
C GLU A 162 -16.06 -29.74 -26.00
N GLY A 163 -15.81 -30.79 -25.25
CA GLY A 163 -16.12 -32.18 -25.58
C GLY A 163 -17.49 -32.68 -25.11
N MET A 164 -18.34 -31.88 -24.47
CA MET A 164 -19.61 -32.31 -23.89
C MET A 164 -20.86 -31.71 -24.57
N ALA A 165 -20.71 -31.16 -25.76
CA ALA A 165 -21.86 -30.67 -26.54
C ALA A 165 -21.92 -31.39 -27.91
N LEU A 166 -22.20 -32.69 -27.92
CA LEU A 166 -22.75 -33.46 -29.04
C LEU A 166 -23.69 -34.53 -28.53
#